data_295fefa54c12c0c04daa3b101fe51238
#
_entry.id   295fefa54c12c0c04daa3b101fe51238
#
_cell.length_a   1.000
_cell.length_b   1.000
_cell.length_c   1.000
_cell.angle_alpha   90.00
_cell.angle_beta   90.00
_cell.angle_gamma   90.00
#
_symmetry.space_group_name_H-M   'P 1'
#
loop_
_entity.id
_entity.type
_entity.pdbx_description
1 polymer ?
#
loop_
_entity_poly.entity_id
_entity_poly.type
_entity_poly.pdbx_seq_one_letter_code
_entity_poly.pdbx_strand_id
1 'polypeptide(L)'
;MILVSVIIPYFKKKLYFKKTFDSVINQDYKNFEIIIIYDDEDLTELQFIRKIIIGHENVKIIINSKQLGAGGSRNIGIKSAKGKFIAFIDADDLWKNNKLKLQLKFMIKNKCSVSHTSYKAIKGNKVISTRIAKDYFQFGDLLKSCNIGLSTVILKKSIFKGKIKFSNLKTKEDFVLWLNILKQNYRIYAIKSVLTYWRKLDTSLSSFKIQKLMDGFRVYNKYMGFNFIKSFFYLCVLSINYLKKK
;
A
#
# COMPACT_ATOMS: atom_id res chain seq x y z
N MET A 1 8.60 19.27 13.44
CA MET A 1 8.19 18.55 12.18
C MET A 1 7.30 17.37 12.54
N ILE A 2 6.41 16.94 11.65
CA ILE A 2 5.44 15.85 11.91
C ILE A 2 6.09 14.51 11.60
N LEU A 3 6.11 13.57 12.54
CA LEU A 3 6.68 12.23 12.33
C LEU A 3 5.80 11.41 11.38
N VAL A 4 6.45 10.73 10.41
CA VAL A 4 5.84 9.76 9.49
C VAL A 4 6.40 8.38 9.79
N SER A 5 5.53 7.37 9.94
CA SER A 5 5.95 5.97 9.99
C SER A 5 5.82 5.34 8.60
N VAL A 6 6.93 4.91 8.03
CA VAL A 6 6.97 4.18 6.76
C VAL A 6 6.96 2.69 7.07
N ILE A 7 5.93 1.97 6.61
CA ILE A 7 5.74 0.54 6.87
C ILE A 7 6.10 -0.24 5.61
N ILE A 8 7.02 -1.21 5.75
CA ILE A 8 7.52 -2.07 4.68
C ILE A 8 7.28 -3.53 5.07
N PRO A 9 6.23 -4.19 4.54
CA PRO A 9 6.10 -5.64 4.69
C PRO A 9 7.16 -6.32 3.81
N TYR A 10 7.91 -7.25 4.39
CA TYR A 10 8.97 -7.95 3.70
C TYR A 10 8.70 -9.45 3.65
N PHE A 11 8.72 -10.02 2.43
CA PHE A 11 8.63 -11.44 2.17
C PHE A 11 9.37 -11.77 0.86
N LYS A 12 10.51 -12.47 0.95
CA LYS A 12 11.30 -12.98 -0.20
C LYS A 12 11.58 -11.94 -1.30
N LYS A 13 12.13 -10.77 -0.90
CA LYS A 13 12.39 -9.64 -1.81
C LYS A 13 13.86 -9.18 -1.82
N LYS A 14 14.80 -10.05 -1.50
CA LYS A 14 16.25 -9.76 -1.40
C LYS A 14 16.79 -8.98 -2.59
N LEU A 15 16.42 -9.37 -3.83
CA LEU A 15 16.92 -8.75 -5.07
C LEU A 15 16.50 -7.28 -5.24
N TYR A 16 15.40 -6.85 -4.58
CA TYR A 16 14.80 -5.53 -4.78
C TYR A 16 14.92 -4.64 -3.56
N PHE A 17 14.96 -5.25 -2.38
CA PHE A 17 14.79 -4.55 -1.11
C PHE A 17 15.80 -3.43 -0.89
N LYS A 18 17.09 -3.63 -1.23
CA LYS A 18 18.08 -2.57 -1.05
C LYS A 18 17.69 -1.29 -1.80
N LYS A 19 17.27 -1.41 -3.07
CA LYS A 19 16.82 -0.24 -3.86
C LYS A 19 15.57 0.42 -3.27
N THR A 20 14.63 -0.39 -2.76
CA THR A 20 13.45 0.10 -2.06
C THR A 20 13.85 0.88 -0.81
N PHE A 21 14.69 0.30 0.04
CA PHE A 21 15.20 0.92 1.26
C PHE A 21 15.93 2.23 0.96
N ASP A 22 16.84 2.22 -0.02
CA ASP A 22 17.58 3.41 -0.45
C ASP A 22 16.62 4.54 -0.89
N SER A 23 15.52 4.21 -1.59
CA SER A 23 14.53 5.19 -2.04
C SER A 23 13.75 5.83 -0.89
N VAL A 24 13.66 5.14 0.26
CA VAL A 24 13.00 5.65 1.47
C VAL A 24 13.98 6.45 2.34
N ILE A 25 15.19 5.92 2.57
CA ILE A 25 16.15 6.58 3.45
C ILE A 25 16.64 7.91 2.86
N ASN A 26 16.69 8.01 1.53
CA ASN A 26 17.08 9.21 0.79
C ASN A 26 15.93 10.21 0.55
N GLN A 27 14.81 10.10 1.28
CA GLN A 27 13.74 11.11 1.18
C GLN A 27 14.23 12.50 1.64
N ASP A 28 13.76 13.56 0.95
CA ASP A 28 14.05 14.94 1.33
C ASP A 28 13.45 15.34 2.68
N TYR A 29 12.35 14.70 3.07
CA TYR A 29 11.72 14.85 4.38
C TYR A 29 12.40 13.92 5.37
N LYS A 30 13.02 14.44 6.44
CA LYS A 30 13.87 13.65 7.35
C LYS A 30 13.19 13.16 8.62
N ASN A 31 12.03 13.68 9.00
CA ASN A 31 11.37 13.28 10.23
C ASN A 31 10.44 12.06 10.01
N PHE A 32 11.05 10.90 9.81
CA PHE A 32 10.34 9.63 9.64
C PHE A 32 11.04 8.49 10.39
N GLU A 33 10.27 7.46 10.71
CA GLU A 33 10.76 6.13 11.12
C GLU A 33 10.42 5.11 10.03
N ILE A 34 11.21 4.05 9.92
CA ILE A 34 10.95 2.91 9.04
C ILE A 34 10.65 1.69 9.91
N ILE A 35 9.55 1.00 9.60
CA ILE A 35 9.13 -0.22 10.27
C ILE A 35 9.08 -1.34 9.24
N ILE A 36 10.08 -2.20 9.26
CA ILE A 36 10.16 -3.38 8.40
C ILE A 36 9.45 -4.51 9.13
N ILE A 37 8.46 -5.14 8.50
CA ILE A 37 7.79 -6.32 9.05
C ILE A 37 8.29 -7.53 8.26
N TYR A 38 9.12 -8.33 8.89
CA TYR A 38 9.65 -9.57 8.32
C TYR A 38 8.60 -10.67 8.45
N ASP A 39 8.05 -11.11 7.33
CA ASP A 39 6.90 -12.03 7.24
C ASP A 39 7.29 -13.38 6.61
N ASP A 40 8.50 -13.84 6.86
CA ASP A 40 8.99 -15.13 6.40
C ASP A 40 9.42 -15.98 7.60
N GLU A 41 9.05 -17.26 7.59
CA GLU A 41 9.49 -18.23 8.60
C GLU A 41 10.96 -18.63 8.38
N ASP A 42 11.44 -18.55 7.13
CA ASP A 42 12.84 -18.70 6.79
C ASP A 42 13.61 -17.39 7.07
N LEU A 43 14.53 -17.45 8.03
CA LEU A 43 15.32 -16.30 8.47
C LEU A 43 16.56 -16.02 7.63
N THR A 44 16.78 -16.73 6.51
CA THR A 44 18.00 -16.60 5.69
C THR A 44 18.20 -15.19 5.14
N GLU A 45 17.11 -14.48 4.78
CA GLU A 45 17.20 -13.10 4.29
C GLU A 45 17.25 -12.05 5.40
N LEU A 46 16.99 -12.43 6.66
CA LEU A 46 16.96 -11.49 7.79
C LEU A 46 18.35 -10.87 8.05
N GLN A 47 19.42 -11.68 7.96
CA GLN A 47 20.77 -11.16 8.13
C GLN A 47 21.15 -10.16 7.04
N PHE A 48 20.71 -10.39 5.79
CA PHE A 48 20.89 -9.44 4.70
C PHE A 48 20.18 -8.10 5.01
N ILE A 49 18.94 -8.13 5.51
CA ILE A 49 18.21 -6.92 5.89
C ILE A 49 18.94 -6.19 7.02
N ARG A 50 19.37 -6.92 8.06
CA ARG A 50 20.11 -6.36 9.18
C ARG A 50 21.38 -5.63 8.73
N LYS A 51 22.13 -6.19 7.79
CA LYS A 51 23.33 -5.55 7.19
C LYS A 51 22.99 -4.24 6.47
N ILE A 52 21.84 -4.19 5.77
CA ILE A 52 21.42 -2.98 5.04
C ILE A 52 21.06 -1.83 5.99
N ILE A 53 20.45 -2.14 7.14
CA ILE A 53 19.94 -1.12 8.06
C ILE A 53 20.95 -0.68 9.14
N ILE A 54 22.15 -1.27 9.16
CA ILE A 54 23.22 -0.86 10.10
C ILE A 54 23.46 0.66 9.95
N GLY A 55 23.56 1.36 11.12
CA GLY A 55 23.78 2.80 11.16
C GLY A 55 22.52 3.66 10.97
N HIS A 56 21.34 3.05 10.83
CA HIS A 56 20.06 3.78 10.72
C HIS A 56 19.20 3.62 11.97
N GLU A 57 19.37 4.52 12.95
CA GLU A 57 18.66 4.48 14.24
C GLU A 57 17.13 4.63 14.13
N ASN A 58 16.66 5.27 13.06
CA ASN A 58 15.24 5.45 12.79
C ASN A 58 14.57 4.23 12.11
N VAL A 59 15.26 3.08 12.06
CA VAL A 59 14.76 1.85 11.42
C VAL A 59 14.61 0.74 12.47
N LYS A 60 13.47 0.06 12.46
CA LYS A 60 13.26 -1.15 13.27
C LYS A 60 12.72 -2.29 12.44
N ILE A 61 13.08 -3.52 12.82
CA ILE A 61 12.52 -4.76 12.26
C ILE A 61 11.60 -5.39 13.30
N ILE A 62 10.44 -5.84 12.87
CA ILE A 62 9.52 -6.70 13.64
C ILE A 62 9.42 -8.01 12.86
N ILE A 63 9.70 -9.13 13.54
CA ILE A 63 9.63 -10.46 12.96
C ILE A 63 8.29 -11.08 13.34
N ASN A 64 7.51 -11.50 12.36
CA ASN A 64 6.27 -12.23 12.61
C ASN A 64 6.60 -13.67 13.04
N SER A 65 5.88 -14.18 14.05
CA SER A 65 6.03 -15.57 14.53
C SER A 65 5.50 -16.63 13.54
N LYS A 66 4.70 -16.20 12.57
CA LYS A 66 4.18 -17.00 11.45
C LYS A 66 3.88 -16.07 10.28
N GLN A 67 3.79 -16.62 9.08
CA GLN A 67 3.43 -15.86 7.89
C GLN A 67 1.99 -15.32 7.98
N LEU A 68 1.83 -14.00 8.02
CA LEU A 68 0.54 -13.31 8.13
C LEU A 68 0.05 -12.72 6.80
N GLY A 69 0.91 -12.70 5.79
CA GLY A 69 0.68 -12.01 4.52
C GLY A 69 0.79 -10.49 4.63
N ALA A 70 0.76 -9.82 3.49
CA ALA A 70 1.01 -8.38 3.41
C ALA A 70 0.04 -7.54 4.25
N GLY A 71 -1.27 -7.89 4.26
CA GLY A 71 -2.28 -7.20 5.06
C GLY A 71 -2.04 -7.33 6.56
N GLY A 72 -1.77 -8.55 7.05
CA GLY A 72 -1.47 -8.83 8.45
C GLY A 72 -0.22 -8.09 8.92
N SER A 73 0.85 -8.16 8.13
CA SER A 73 2.12 -7.47 8.40
C SER A 73 1.95 -5.95 8.48
N ARG A 74 1.18 -5.34 7.56
CA ARG A 74 0.89 -3.90 7.63
C ARG A 74 0.09 -3.53 8.88
N ASN A 75 -0.85 -4.39 9.34
CA ASN A 75 -1.59 -4.14 10.57
C ASN A 75 -0.67 -4.14 11.82
N ILE A 76 0.34 -5.02 11.86
CA ILE A 76 1.37 -4.99 12.92
C ILE A 76 2.18 -3.70 12.85
N GLY A 77 2.61 -3.31 11.64
CA GLY A 77 3.32 -2.05 11.43
C GLY A 77 2.53 -0.82 11.90
N ILE A 78 1.22 -0.76 11.61
CA ILE A 78 0.33 0.31 12.06
C ILE A 78 0.26 0.39 13.58
N LYS A 79 0.14 -0.75 14.27
CA LYS A 79 0.14 -0.79 15.74
C LYS A 79 1.44 -0.27 16.33
N SER A 80 2.56 -0.62 15.73
CA SER A 80 3.91 -0.26 16.18
C SER A 80 4.34 1.16 15.79
N ALA A 81 3.64 1.81 14.87
CA ALA A 81 3.95 3.13 14.35
C ALA A 81 3.81 4.22 15.43
N LYS A 82 4.79 5.14 15.51
CA LYS A 82 4.76 6.32 16.38
C LYS A 82 4.33 7.59 15.65
N GLY A 83 4.42 7.59 14.32
CA GLY A 83 4.13 8.74 13.46
C GLY A 83 2.66 9.16 13.47
N LYS A 84 2.41 10.44 13.32
CA LYS A 84 1.07 11.02 13.10
C LYS A 84 0.50 10.61 11.75
N PHE A 85 1.38 10.39 10.76
CA PHE A 85 1.05 9.88 9.44
C PHE A 85 1.70 8.53 9.21
N ILE A 86 1.04 7.68 8.42
CA ILE A 86 1.53 6.38 7.99
C ILE A 86 1.63 6.39 6.47
N ALA A 87 2.78 5.96 5.97
CA ALA A 87 3.03 5.69 4.57
C ALA A 87 3.34 4.20 4.39
N PHE A 88 2.94 3.63 3.26
CA PHE A 88 3.23 2.25 2.91
C PHE A 88 4.09 2.18 1.65
N ILE A 89 5.01 1.23 1.64
CA ILE A 89 5.75 0.87 0.43
C ILE A 89 5.99 -0.64 0.43
N ASP A 90 5.74 -1.30 -0.70
CA ASP A 90 6.05 -2.71 -0.88
C ASP A 90 7.58 -2.88 -1.07
N ALA A 91 8.13 -3.99 -0.59
CA ALA A 91 9.58 -4.24 -0.53
C ALA A 91 10.27 -4.33 -1.90
N ASP A 92 9.55 -4.17 -2.99
CA ASP A 92 10.02 -4.17 -4.37
C ASP A 92 9.69 -2.88 -5.14
N ASP A 93 8.99 -1.91 -4.53
CA ASP A 93 8.65 -0.63 -5.14
C ASP A 93 9.69 0.46 -4.87
N LEU A 94 9.58 1.59 -5.57
CA LEU A 94 10.49 2.73 -5.40
C LEU A 94 9.72 4.04 -5.25
N TRP A 95 10.25 4.94 -4.43
CA TRP A 95 9.78 6.31 -4.29
C TRP A 95 10.72 7.31 -4.93
N LYS A 96 10.17 8.44 -5.41
CA LYS A 96 10.96 9.63 -5.68
C LYS A 96 11.37 10.31 -4.37
N ASN A 97 12.57 10.90 -4.32
CA ASN A 97 13.13 11.48 -3.10
C ASN A 97 12.24 12.56 -2.46
N ASN A 98 11.45 13.27 -3.25
CA ASN A 98 10.58 14.33 -2.77
C ASN A 98 9.15 13.88 -2.39
N LYS A 99 8.86 12.57 -2.40
CA LYS A 99 7.48 12.06 -2.20
C LYS A 99 6.92 12.45 -0.84
N LEU A 100 7.60 12.13 0.24
CA LEU A 100 7.10 12.43 1.59
C LEU A 100 6.88 13.94 1.77
N LYS A 101 7.83 14.76 1.34
CA LYS A 101 7.76 16.22 1.45
C LYS A 101 6.56 16.80 0.71
N LEU A 102 6.37 16.43 -0.56
CA LEU A 102 5.29 16.96 -1.40
C LEU A 102 3.91 16.49 -0.90
N GLN A 103 3.80 15.21 -0.57
CA GLN A 103 2.52 14.62 -0.17
C GLN A 103 2.09 15.12 1.20
N LEU A 104 2.99 15.26 2.17
CA LEU A 104 2.69 15.86 3.48
C LEU A 104 2.30 17.34 3.35
N LYS A 105 3.05 18.13 2.57
CA LYS A 105 2.69 19.54 2.31
C LYS A 105 1.26 19.66 1.76
N PHE A 106 0.90 18.80 0.81
CA PHE A 106 -0.45 18.75 0.25
C PHE A 106 -1.49 18.38 1.33
N MET A 107 -1.22 17.33 2.13
CA MET A 107 -2.16 16.85 3.15
C MET A 107 -2.41 17.88 4.24
N ILE A 108 -1.38 18.61 4.65
CA ILE A 108 -1.49 19.66 5.66
C ILE A 108 -2.28 20.84 5.10
N LYS A 109 -1.91 21.32 3.91
CA LYS A 109 -2.59 22.46 3.24
C LYS A 109 -4.09 22.20 3.05
N ASN A 110 -4.45 21.00 2.61
CA ASN A 110 -5.85 20.63 2.31
C ASN A 110 -6.58 19.99 3.50
N LYS A 111 -5.96 19.94 4.69
CA LYS A 111 -6.51 19.31 5.92
C LYS A 111 -7.03 17.88 5.70
N CYS A 112 -6.53 17.16 4.68
CA CYS A 112 -7.01 15.83 4.33
C CYS A 112 -6.38 14.72 5.18
N SER A 113 -7.12 13.63 5.35
CA SER A 113 -6.69 12.49 6.17
C SER A 113 -6.08 11.35 5.34
N VAL A 114 -6.39 11.29 4.04
CA VAL A 114 -5.91 10.26 3.10
C VAL A 114 -5.54 10.92 1.79
N SER A 115 -4.36 10.59 1.27
CA SER A 115 -3.95 11.00 -0.06
C SER A 115 -3.20 9.88 -0.77
N HIS A 116 -3.26 9.87 -2.10
CA HIS A 116 -2.45 9.03 -2.95
C HIS A 116 -1.89 9.80 -4.12
N THR A 117 -0.91 9.22 -4.80
CA THR A 117 -0.24 9.86 -5.94
C THR A 117 -0.39 9.04 -7.21
N SER A 118 -0.11 9.66 -8.36
CA SER A 118 0.12 8.91 -9.59
C SER A 118 1.37 8.04 -9.45
N TYR A 119 1.42 6.97 -10.25
CA TYR A 119 2.58 6.08 -10.28
C TYR A 119 2.87 5.57 -11.68
N LYS A 120 4.10 5.13 -11.90
CA LYS A 120 4.51 4.39 -13.10
C LYS A 120 4.71 2.92 -12.76
N ALA A 121 4.18 2.03 -13.59
CA ALA A 121 4.51 0.62 -13.53
C ALA A 121 5.79 0.38 -14.32
N ILE A 122 6.74 -0.36 -13.73
CA ILE A 122 8.03 -0.69 -14.34
C ILE A 122 8.24 -2.21 -14.38
N LYS A 123 8.86 -2.72 -15.45
CA LYS A 123 9.37 -4.09 -15.56
C LYS A 123 10.85 -3.99 -15.94
N GLY A 124 11.74 -4.48 -15.05
CA GLY A 124 13.16 -4.11 -15.13
C GLY A 124 13.35 -2.60 -15.07
N ASN A 125 13.99 -2.02 -16.07
CA ASN A 125 14.22 -0.57 -16.19
C ASN A 125 13.20 0.14 -17.12
N LYS A 126 12.26 -0.61 -17.72
CA LYS A 126 11.31 -0.03 -18.69
C LYS A 126 10.00 0.36 -18.00
N VAL A 127 9.49 1.56 -18.30
CA VAL A 127 8.13 1.98 -17.94
C VAL A 127 7.14 1.29 -18.86
N ILE A 128 6.18 0.55 -18.29
CA ILE A 128 5.17 -0.21 -19.05
C ILE A 128 3.79 0.46 -19.01
N SER A 129 3.49 1.26 -18.00
CA SER A 129 2.27 2.07 -17.95
C SER A 129 2.39 3.19 -16.93
N THR A 130 1.53 4.20 -17.07
CA THR A 130 1.36 5.28 -16.07
C THR A 130 -0.08 5.27 -15.59
N ARG A 131 -0.28 5.36 -14.28
CA ARG A 131 -1.57 5.46 -13.64
C ARG A 131 -1.72 6.83 -13.00
N ILE A 132 -2.66 7.61 -13.52
CA ILE A 132 -2.97 8.93 -12.99
C ILE A 132 -3.93 8.78 -11.80
N ALA A 133 -3.59 9.43 -10.70
CA ALA A 133 -4.40 9.44 -9.49
C ALA A 133 -5.71 10.19 -9.71
N LYS A 134 -6.78 9.68 -9.12
CA LYS A 134 -8.11 10.29 -9.11
C LYS A 134 -8.58 10.47 -7.67
N ASP A 135 -9.31 11.56 -7.43
CA ASP A 135 -10.00 11.74 -6.16
C ASP A 135 -11.15 10.74 -6.03
N TYR A 136 -11.33 10.23 -4.80
CA TYR A 136 -12.46 9.36 -4.47
C TYR A 136 -13.21 9.97 -3.29
N PHE A 137 -14.39 10.50 -3.56
CA PHE A 137 -15.25 11.16 -2.58
C PHE A 137 -16.45 10.33 -2.19
N GLN A 138 -16.80 9.35 -3.04
CA GLN A 138 -17.95 8.48 -2.85
C GLN A 138 -17.56 7.00 -2.89
N PHE A 139 -18.20 6.23 -2.02
CA PHE A 139 -18.00 4.80 -1.91
C PHE A 139 -18.36 4.06 -3.24
N GLY A 140 -19.45 4.51 -3.89
CA GLY A 140 -19.94 3.90 -5.15
C GLY A 140 -18.94 3.96 -6.31
N ASP A 141 -18.13 5.02 -6.38
CA ASP A 141 -17.12 5.17 -7.44
C ASP A 141 -16.01 4.14 -7.30
N LEU A 142 -15.55 3.93 -6.08
CA LEU A 142 -14.47 2.99 -5.81
C LEU A 142 -14.91 1.53 -5.98
N LEU A 143 -16.18 1.20 -5.71
CA LEU A 143 -16.72 -0.14 -5.94
C LEU A 143 -16.53 -0.61 -7.39
N LYS A 144 -16.61 0.31 -8.35
CA LYS A 144 -16.53 -0.01 -9.78
C LYS A 144 -15.11 -0.04 -10.31
N SER A 145 -14.16 0.68 -9.68
CA SER A 145 -12.83 0.86 -10.23
C SER A 145 -11.87 1.45 -9.22
N CYS A 146 -10.77 0.76 -8.93
CA CYS A 146 -9.70 1.24 -8.07
C CYS A 146 -8.41 1.49 -8.86
N ASN A 147 -7.84 2.70 -8.72
CA ASN A 147 -6.53 3.08 -9.27
C ASN A 147 -5.54 3.44 -8.17
N ILE A 148 -5.84 3.11 -6.93
CA ILE A 148 -4.98 3.44 -5.79
C ILE A 148 -3.94 2.32 -5.66
N GLY A 149 -2.69 2.64 -5.94
CA GLY A 149 -1.56 1.76 -5.63
C GLY A 149 -1.14 1.96 -4.17
N LEU A 150 -0.95 0.88 -3.43
CA LEU A 150 -0.67 0.95 -2.00
C LEU A 150 0.56 1.81 -1.68
N SER A 151 1.67 1.59 -2.40
CA SER A 151 2.92 2.35 -2.21
C SER A 151 2.81 3.84 -2.51
N THR A 152 1.65 4.32 -3.02
CA THR A 152 1.40 5.74 -3.29
C THR A 152 0.77 6.47 -2.13
N VAL A 153 0.26 5.75 -1.11
CA VAL A 153 -0.66 6.30 -0.12
C VAL A 153 0.05 6.81 1.12
N ILE A 154 -0.45 7.93 1.66
CA ILE A 154 -0.20 8.41 3.03
C ILE A 154 -1.54 8.67 3.71
N LEU A 155 -1.65 8.26 4.99
CA LEU A 155 -2.85 8.42 5.80
C LEU A 155 -2.51 9.00 7.18
N LYS A 156 -3.45 9.71 7.79
CA LYS A 156 -3.37 10.01 9.24
C LYS A 156 -3.52 8.71 10.04
N LYS A 157 -2.64 8.45 11.01
CA LYS A 157 -2.74 7.27 11.88
C LYS A 157 -4.09 7.19 12.60
N SER A 158 -4.67 8.34 12.94
CA SER A 158 -5.94 8.43 13.67
C SER A 158 -7.15 7.81 12.97
N ILE A 159 -7.07 7.53 11.66
CA ILE A 159 -8.17 6.87 10.94
C ILE A 159 -8.25 5.36 11.20
N PHE A 160 -7.15 4.73 11.64
CA PHE A 160 -7.10 3.29 11.93
C PHE A 160 -7.80 2.96 13.24
N LYS A 161 -9.12 3.06 13.23
CA LYS A 161 -10.00 2.73 14.36
C LYS A 161 -11.08 1.75 13.91
N GLY A 162 -11.48 0.85 14.82
CA GLY A 162 -12.57 -0.10 14.57
C GLY A 162 -12.32 -0.99 13.35
N LYS A 163 -13.17 -0.86 12.33
CA LYS A 163 -13.12 -1.69 11.11
C LYS A 163 -12.09 -1.22 10.07
N ILE A 164 -11.46 -0.05 10.25
CA ILE A 164 -10.44 0.44 9.31
C ILE A 164 -9.10 -0.26 9.59
N LYS A 165 -8.91 -1.39 8.95
CA LYS A 165 -7.67 -2.19 8.97
C LYS A 165 -7.55 -2.98 7.68
N PHE A 166 -6.37 -3.49 7.36
CA PHE A 166 -6.19 -4.42 6.26
C PHE A 166 -6.93 -5.73 6.53
N SER A 167 -7.54 -6.29 5.50
CA SER A 167 -8.16 -7.63 5.56
C SER A 167 -7.10 -8.74 5.46
N ASN A 168 -7.52 -9.99 5.77
CA ASN A 168 -6.67 -11.17 5.63
C ASN A 168 -6.75 -11.78 4.23
N LEU A 169 -7.18 -11.03 3.22
CA LEU A 169 -7.16 -11.49 1.83
C LEU A 169 -5.71 -11.59 1.34
N LYS A 170 -5.41 -12.58 0.50
CA LYS A 170 -4.09 -12.73 -0.13
C LYS A 170 -3.83 -11.64 -1.17
N THR A 171 -4.89 -11.21 -1.86
CA THR A 171 -4.88 -10.11 -2.81
C THR A 171 -6.04 -9.17 -2.47
N LYS A 172 -5.98 -7.88 -2.90
CA LYS A 172 -7.04 -6.88 -2.67
C LYS A 172 -7.31 -6.53 -1.19
N GLU A 173 -6.39 -6.86 -0.29
CA GLU A 173 -6.45 -6.47 1.13
C GLU A 173 -6.47 -4.95 1.30
N ASP A 174 -5.77 -4.24 0.41
CA ASP A 174 -5.76 -2.79 0.28
C ASP A 174 -7.09 -2.24 -0.25
N PHE A 175 -7.71 -2.91 -1.21
CA PHE A 175 -9.00 -2.50 -1.76
C PHE A 175 -10.10 -2.51 -0.68
N VAL A 176 -10.11 -3.53 0.20
CA VAL A 176 -11.01 -3.56 1.37
C VAL A 176 -10.77 -2.35 2.27
N LEU A 177 -9.51 -1.99 2.52
CA LEU A 177 -9.16 -0.84 3.34
C LEU A 177 -9.71 0.46 2.74
N TRP A 178 -9.51 0.67 1.44
CA TRP A 178 -9.99 1.89 0.76
C TRP A 178 -11.51 2.00 0.80
N LEU A 179 -12.22 0.90 0.56
CA LEU A 179 -13.68 0.86 0.66
C LEU A 179 -14.17 1.18 2.08
N ASN A 180 -13.52 0.64 3.12
CA ASN A 180 -13.87 0.94 4.51
C ASN A 180 -13.60 2.40 4.89
N ILE A 181 -12.53 3.00 4.36
CA ILE A 181 -12.23 4.43 4.55
C ILE A 181 -13.36 5.30 3.99
N LEU A 182 -13.81 5.04 2.75
CA LEU A 182 -14.90 5.78 2.14
C LEU A 182 -16.25 5.51 2.84
N LYS A 183 -16.48 4.27 3.31
CA LYS A 183 -17.70 3.91 4.07
C LYS A 183 -17.80 4.67 5.41
N GLN A 184 -16.66 5.10 5.96
CA GLN A 184 -16.58 5.95 7.15
C GLN A 184 -16.54 7.45 6.81
N ASN A 185 -16.98 7.84 5.60
CA ASN A 185 -17.07 9.21 5.10
C ASN A 185 -15.72 9.97 5.03
N TYR A 186 -14.58 9.26 5.06
CA TYR A 186 -13.31 9.88 4.69
C TYR A 186 -13.22 10.01 3.17
N ARG A 187 -12.60 11.11 2.72
CA ARG A 187 -12.28 11.32 1.30
C ARG A 187 -10.85 10.91 1.01
N ILE A 188 -10.59 10.38 -0.17
CA ILE A 188 -9.24 10.00 -0.65
C ILE A 188 -8.84 11.00 -1.75
N TYR A 189 -7.88 11.84 -1.44
CA TYR A 189 -7.43 12.93 -2.31
C TYR A 189 -6.28 12.49 -3.21
N ALA A 190 -6.26 12.97 -4.45
CA ALA A 190 -5.26 12.66 -5.44
C ALA A 190 -4.22 13.78 -5.59
N ILE A 191 -2.96 13.36 -5.72
CA ILE A 191 -1.88 14.20 -6.21
C ILE A 191 -1.46 13.64 -7.58
N LYS A 192 -1.67 14.43 -8.65
CA LYS A 192 -1.42 13.98 -10.03
C LYS A 192 0.05 13.76 -10.35
N SER A 193 0.98 14.20 -9.51
CA SER A 193 2.42 13.96 -9.69
C SER A 193 2.75 12.48 -9.53
N VAL A 194 3.60 11.95 -10.41
CA VAL A 194 4.17 10.61 -10.30
C VAL A 194 5.28 10.62 -9.27
N LEU A 195 5.04 10.03 -8.10
CA LEU A 195 5.98 9.98 -6.99
C LEU A 195 6.37 8.55 -6.58
N THR A 196 5.83 7.55 -7.27
CA THR A 196 6.06 6.11 -6.99
C THR A 196 6.28 5.36 -8.29
N TYR A 197 7.18 4.37 -8.25
CA TYR A 197 7.37 3.36 -9.29
C TYR A 197 6.95 2.01 -8.73
N TRP A 198 5.87 1.44 -9.27
CA TRP A 198 5.39 0.11 -8.94
C TRP A 198 6.10 -0.92 -9.82
N ARG A 199 6.76 -1.89 -9.19
CA ARG A 199 7.49 -2.94 -9.90
C ARG A 199 6.56 -4.11 -10.23
N LYS A 200 6.39 -4.38 -11.52
CA LYS A 200 5.67 -5.57 -11.98
C LYS A 200 6.63 -6.75 -12.02
N LEU A 201 6.38 -7.74 -11.15
CA LEU A 201 7.10 -9.00 -11.11
C LEU A 201 6.19 -10.14 -11.57
N ASP A 202 6.73 -11.09 -12.29
CA ASP A 202 5.97 -12.26 -12.76
C ASP A 202 5.62 -13.20 -11.59
N THR A 203 6.41 -13.16 -10.50
CA THR A 203 6.21 -13.91 -9.25
C THR A 203 5.34 -13.20 -8.21
N SER A 204 4.75 -12.05 -8.55
CA SER A 204 3.92 -11.30 -7.57
C SER A 204 2.61 -12.04 -7.29
N LEU A 205 2.08 -11.92 -6.06
CA LEU A 205 0.75 -12.43 -5.69
C LEU A 205 -0.34 -11.95 -6.66
N SER A 206 -0.14 -10.77 -7.24
CA SER A 206 -1.03 -10.20 -8.25
C SER A 206 -0.98 -10.90 -9.61
N SER A 207 -0.12 -11.88 -9.86
CA SER A 207 -0.12 -12.68 -11.09
C SER A 207 -1.15 -13.82 -11.10
N PHE A 208 -1.60 -14.29 -9.92
CA PHE A 208 -2.57 -15.37 -9.77
C PHE A 208 -4.01 -14.91 -10.09
N LYS A 209 -4.47 -15.16 -11.33
CA LYS A 209 -5.78 -14.66 -11.81
C LYS A 209 -6.96 -15.22 -11.00
N ILE A 210 -6.97 -16.53 -10.73
CA ILE A 210 -8.05 -17.20 -9.99
C ILE A 210 -8.16 -16.64 -8.56
N GLN A 211 -7.04 -16.51 -7.85
CA GLN A 211 -7.02 -15.93 -6.50
C GLN A 211 -7.58 -14.50 -6.49
N LYS A 212 -7.25 -13.69 -7.50
CA LYS A 212 -7.80 -12.33 -7.62
C LYS A 212 -9.30 -12.28 -7.82
N LEU A 213 -9.87 -13.22 -8.59
CA LEU A 213 -11.32 -13.30 -8.79
C LEU A 213 -12.01 -13.73 -7.50
N MET A 214 -11.50 -14.76 -6.83
CA MET A 214 -12.03 -15.24 -5.55
C MET A 214 -11.98 -14.14 -4.49
N ASP A 215 -10.84 -13.48 -4.33
CA ASP A 215 -10.70 -12.40 -3.36
C ASP A 215 -11.53 -11.17 -3.78
N GLY A 216 -11.66 -10.88 -5.07
CA GLY A 216 -12.55 -9.85 -5.59
C GLY A 216 -14.02 -10.10 -5.21
N PHE A 217 -14.49 -11.33 -5.33
CA PHE A 217 -15.84 -11.70 -4.87
C PHE A 217 -15.99 -11.55 -3.36
N ARG A 218 -14.99 -12.03 -2.58
CA ARG A 218 -14.98 -11.91 -1.11
C ARG A 218 -15.00 -10.45 -0.63
N VAL A 219 -14.36 -9.52 -1.36
CA VAL A 219 -14.43 -8.09 -1.05
C VAL A 219 -15.89 -7.65 -0.97
N TYR A 220 -16.68 -7.95 -1.99
CA TYR A 220 -18.07 -7.49 -2.04
C TYR A 220 -18.99 -8.30 -1.11
N ASN A 221 -18.89 -9.62 -1.13
CA ASN A 221 -19.76 -10.49 -0.34
C ASN A 221 -19.44 -10.41 1.15
N LYS A 222 -18.19 -10.79 1.54
CA LYS A 222 -17.80 -10.92 2.95
C LYS A 222 -17.55 -9.57 3.63
N TYR A 223 -16.81 -8.65 2.95
CA TYR A 223 -16.35 -7.42 3.60
C TYR A 223 -17.32 -6.25 3.41
N MET A 224 -18.01 -6.18 2.29
CA MET A 224 -19.02 -5.13 2.06
C MET A 224 -20.43 -5.57 2.46
N GLY A 225 -20.68 -6.87 2.67
CA GLY A 225 -21.96 -7.42 3.10
C GLY A 225 -23.00 -7.48 1.97
N PHE A 226 -22.59 -7.52 0.70
CA PHE A 226 -23.53 -7.63 -0.42
C PHE A 226 -23.97 -9.08 -0.59
N ASN A 227 -25.22 -9.28 -1.06
CA ASN A 227 -25.70 -10.60 -1.44
C ASN A 227 -24.93 -11.15 -2.67
N PHE A 228 -25.14 -12.42 -3.01
CA PHE A 228 -24.41 -13.12 -4.06
C PHE A 228 -24.50 -12.39 -5.42
N ILE A 229 -25.72 -12.03 -5.85
CA ILE A 229 -25.98 -11.41 -7.15
C ILE A 229 -25.27 -10.05 -7.27
N LYS A 230 -25.42 -9.20 -6.26
CA LYS A 230 -24.79 -7.88 -6.22
C LYS A 230 -23.25 -7.98 -6.16
N SER A 231 -22.71 -8.97 -5.44
CA SER A 231 -21.27 -9.22 -5.36
C SER A 231 -20.71 -9.64 -6.71
N PHE A 232 -21.39 -10.54 -7.40
CA PHE A 232 -21.01 -10.99 -8.75
C PHE A 232 -21.07 -9.85 -9.76
N PHE A 233 -22.15 -9.04 -9.74
CA PHE A 233 -22.27 -7.85 -10.58
C PHE A 233 -21.07 -6.90 -10.42
N TYR A 234 -20.72 -6.52 -9.18
CA TYR A 234 -19.59 -5.63 -8.97
C TYR A 234 -18.24 -6.25 -9.32
N LEU A 235 -18.08 -7.57 -9.16
CA LEU A 235 -16.88 -8.28 -9.61
C LEU A 235 -16.72 -8.17 -11.14
N CYS A 236 -17.82 -8.37 -11.91
CA CYS A 236 -17.81 -8.21 -13.35
C CYS A 236 -17.47 -6.78 -13.77
N VAL A 237 -18.10 -5.78 -13.15
CA VAL A 237 -17.84 -4.36 -13.42
C VAL A 237 -16.39 -3.99 -13.13
N LEU A 238 -15.85 -4.43 -12.00
CA LEU A 238 -14.45 -4.20 -11.64
C LEU A 238 -13.49 -4.83 -12.65
N SER A 239 -13.80 -6.07 -13.11
CA SER A 239 -12.98 -6.81 -14.06
C SER A 239 -13.00 -6.15 -15.45
N ILE A 240 -14.16 -5.74 -15.94
CA ILE A 240 -14.31 -5.02 -17.20
C ILE A 240 -13.54 -3.69 -17.17
N ASN A 241 -13.72 -2.92 -16.08
CA ASN A 241 -13.02 -1.65 -15.93
C ASN A 241 -11.50 -1.82 -15.76
N TYR A 242 -11.02 -2.95 -15.25
CA TYR A 242 -9.59 -3.27 -15.23
C TYR A 242 -9.05 -3.56 -16.63
N LEU A 243 -9.80 -4.31 -17.46
CA LEU A 243 -9.41 -4.64 -18.85
C LEU A 243 -9.36 -3.39 -19.75
N LYS A 244 -10.32 -2.47 -19.60
CA LYS A 244 -10.35 -1.19 -20.35
C LYS A 244 -9.17 -0.26 -20.04
N LYS A 245 -8.39 -0.53 -18.97
CA LYS A 245 -7.26 0.29 -18.55
C LYS A 245 -5.90 -0.28 -18.96
N LYS A 246 -5.90 -1.45 -19.60
CA LYS A 246 -4.67 -2.02 -20.17
C LYS A 246 -4.39 -1.40 -21.53
#